data_a0f1e8aac3ab5b0d8adcb428b42392df
#
_entry.id   a0f1e8aac3ab5b0d8adcb428b42392df
#
_cell.length_a   1.000
_cell.length_b   1.000
_cell.length_c   1.000
_cell.angle_alpha   90.00
_cell.angle_beta   90.00
_cell.angle_gamma   90.00
#
_symmetry.space_group_name_H-M   'P 1'
#
loop_
_entity.id
_entity.type
_entity.pdbx_description
1 polymer ?
#
loop_
_entity_poly.entity_id
_entity_poly.type
_entity_poly.pdbx_seq_one_letter_code
_entity_poly.pdbx_strand_id
1 'polypeptide(L)'
;PKGIENANTWGATNSVTVAKMGALTAANVQTLIGLLPSGYDRNGKFVMNKKTLFTDFMPLQDNSKNHIVTVQNNAYFVYGYPVLLSDYVADHEAFLGDFKKVCANLAENIGVKSAYDIDTNSYKYSGIAIFDCAPAIGEAIVKLVKATA
;
A
#
# COMPACT_ATOMS: atom_id res chain seq x y z
N PRO A 1 -6.37 14.24 1.36
CA PRO A 1 -5.92 13.18 2.28
C PRO A 1 -4.47 12.81 1.98
N LYS A 2 -3.67 12.63 3.04
CA LYS A 2 -2.25 12.25 2.88
C LYS A 2 -2.11 10.77 2.55
N GLY A 3 -3.00 9.93 3.07
CA GLY A 3 -2.92 8.49 2.93
C GLY A 3 -1.73 7.86 3.66
N ILE A 4 -1.64 6.55 3.64
CA ILE A 4 -0.58 5.79 4.33
C ILE A 4 0.81 6.18 3.82
N GLU A 5 0.95 6.40 2.51
CA GLU A 5 2.23 6.70 1.88
C GLU A 5 2.83 8.02 2.35
N ASN A 6 2.02 9.08 2.37
CA ASN A 6 2.48 10.43 2.70
C ASN A 6 2.37 10.77 4.20
N ALA A 7 1.65 9.98 4.97
CA ALA A 7 1.48 10.19 6.41
C ALA A 7 2.57 9.49 7.23
N ASN A 8 3.29 8.52 6.67
CA ASN A 8 4.37 7.82 7.34
C ASN A 8 5.73 8.37 6.94
N THR A 9 6.69 8.29 7.86
CA THR A 9 8.09 8.60 7.56
C THR A 9 8.79 7.32 7.13
N TRP A 10 9.26 7.29 5.88
CA TRP A 10 9.97 6.14 5.32
C TRP A 10 11.47 6.30 5.49
N GLY A 11 12.14 5.27 5.98
CA GLY A 11 13.58 5.24 6.20
C GLY A 11 14.14 3.82 6.13
N ALA A 12 15.41 3.64 6.43
CA ALA A 12 16.09 2.35 6.34
C ALA A 12 15.49 1.27 7.27
N THR A 13 14.73 1.68 8.29
CA THR A 13 14.12 0.77 9.27
C THR A 13 12.76 0.22 8.83
N ASN A 14 12.10 0.87 7.87
CA ASN A 14 10.76 0.50 7.43
C ASN A 14 10.57 0.59 5.91
N SER A 15 11.64 0.77 5.14
CA SER A 15 11.54 0.73 3.68
C SER A 15 12.75 0.07 3.01
N VAL A 16 12.48 -0.61 1.90
CA VAL A 16 13.49 -1.18 1.00
C VAL A 16 13.34 -0.50 -0.36
N THR A 17 14.41 0.14 -0.81
CA THR A 17 14.44 0.79 -2.14
C THR A 17 15.38 0.02 -3.05
N VAL A 18 14.87 -0.43 -4.18
CA VAL A 18 15.65 -1.05 -5.26
C VAL A 18 16.03 0.02 -6.26
N ALA A 19 17.31 0.10 -6.62
CA ALA A 19 17.84 1.11 -7.56
C ALA A 19 17.14 1.03 -8.93
N LYS A 20 17.13 2.15 -9.66
CA LYS A 20 16.48 2.32 -10.97
C LYS A 20 16.75 1.21 -12.00
N MET A 21 17.97 0.72 -12.07
CA MET A 21 18.40 -0.32 -13.01
C MET A 21 18.43 -1.71 -12.36
N GLY A 22 18.11 -1.81 -11.08
CA GLY A 22 18.10 -3.06 -10.33
C GLY A 22 16.86 -3.91 -10.61
N ALA A 23 17.05 -5.20 -10.85
CA ALA A 23 15.94 -6.13 -10.80
C ALA A 23 15.51 -6.37 -9.36
N LEU A 24 14.21 -6.39 -9.10
CA LEU A 24 13.71 -6.87 -7.82
C LEU A 24 14.14 -8.34 -7.64
N THR A 25 14.64 -8.68 -6.47
CA THR A 25 15.08 -10.04 -6.14
C THR A 25 14.29 -10.61 -4.98
N ALA A 26 14.25 -11.93 -4.86
CA ALA A 26 13.64 -12.59 -3.71
C ALA A 26 14.30 -12.14 -2.39
N ALA A 27 15.61 -11.87 -2.39
CA ALA A 27 16.34 -11.36 -1.24
C ALA A 27 15.82 -9.98 -0.76
N ASN A 28 15.43 -9.10 -1.69
CA ASN A 28 14.85 -7.80 -1.32
C ASN A 28 13.50 -7.97 -0.62
N VAL A 29 12.69 -8.93 -1.07
CA VAL A 29 11.40 -9.25 -0.42
C VAL A 29 11.62 -9.89 0.95
N GLN A 30 12.60 -10.77 1.09
CA GLN A 30 12.97 -11.34 2.39
C GLN A 30 13.47 -10.27 3.36
N THR A 31 14.28 -9.33 2.89
CA THR A 31 14.74 -8.17 3.69
C THR A 31 13.54 -7.34 4.14
N LEU A 32 12.59 -7.07 3.25
CA LEU A 32 11.37 -6.33 3.59
C LEU A 32 10.58 -7.03 4.70
N ILE A 33 10.40 -8.35 4.60
CA ILE A 33 9.71 -9.14 5.63
C ILE A 33 10.48 -9.06 6.95
N GLY A 34 11.81 -9.13 6.92
CA GLY A 34 12.67 -9.01 8.10
C GLY A 34 12.61 -7.65 8.79
N LEU A 35 12.24 -6.59 8.09
CA LEU A 35 12.05 -5.26 8.68
C LEU A 35 10.72 -5.13 9.46
N LEU A 36 9.75 -6.00 9.21
CA LEU A 36 8.49 -5.98 9.94
C LEU A 36 8.68 -6.59 11.33
N PRO A 37 8.41 -5.85 12.42
CA PRO A 37 8.51 -6.40 13.76
C PRO A 37 7.53 -7.57 13.97
N SER A 38 7.99 -8.63 14.63
CA SER A 38 7.23 -9.88 14.81
C SER A 38 5.87 -9.72 15.50
N GLY A 39 5.68 -8.62 16.24
CA GLY A 39 4.38 -8.26 16.84
C GLY A 39 3.28 -7.96 15.81
N TYR A 40 3.65 -7.54 14.60
CA TYR A 40 2.71 -7.18 13.51
C TYR A 40 2.65 -8.24 12.41
N ASP A 41 3.51 -9.23 12.47
CA ASP A 41 3.68 -10.29 11.47
C ASP A 41 2.42 -11.16 11.31
N ARG A 42 1.77 -11.47 12.43
CA ARG A 42 0.61 -12.38 12.47
C ARG A 42 -0.58 -11.93 11.61
N ASN A 43 -0.78 -10.63 11.45
CA ASN A 43 -1.84 -10.04 10.63
C ASN A 43 -1.28 -9.36 9.38
N GLY A 44 0.00 -9.55 9.09
CA GLY A 44 0.68 -8.95 7.96
C GLY A 44 0.01 -9.32 6.64
N LYS A 45 -0.17 -8.35 5.77
CA LYS A 45 -0.68 -8.51 4.41
C LYS A 45 0.13 -7.66 3.46
N PHE A 46 0.32 -8.17 2.24
CA PHE A 46 0.83 -7.34 1.15
C PHE A 46 -0.30 -6.55 0.53
N VAL A 47 -0.04 -5.28 0.23
CA VAL A 47 -0.91 -4.44 -0.60
C VAL A 47 -0.09 -3.90 -1.76
N MET A 48 -0.52 -4.17 -2.96
CA MET A 48 0.15 -3.74 -4.18
C MET A 48 -0.82 -3.65 -5.35
N ASN A 49 -0.38 -3.01 -6.43
CA ASN A 49 -1.11 -2.97 -7.69
C ASN A 49 -1.00 -4.33 -8.41
N LYS A 50 -2.05 -4.71 -9.14
CA LYS A 50 -2.07 -5.93 -9.96
C LYS A 50 -0.91 -5.99 -10.96
N LYS A 51 -0.59 -4.87 -11.60
CA LYS A 51 0.52 -4.77 -12.54
C LYS A 51 1.87 -5.07 -11.85
N THR A 52 2.11 -4.49 -10.68
CA THR A 52 3.31 -4.77 -9.87
C THR A 52 3.41 -6.24 -9.49
N LEU A 53 2.30 -6.86 -9.08
CA LEU A 53 2.28 -8.29 -8.76
C LEU A 53 2.76 -9.14 -9.94
N PHE A 54 2.20 -8.92 -11.13
CA PHE A 54 2.50 -9.74 -12.30
C PHE A 54 3.84 -9.40 -12.95
N THR A 55 4.28 -8.14 -12.91
CA THR A 55 5.52 -7.70 -13.55
C THR A 55 6.74 -7.92 -12.66
N ASP A 56 6.64 -7.63 -11.37
CA ASP A 56 7.80 -7.62 -10.47
C ASP A 56 7.84 -8.85 -9.56
N PHE A 57 6.71 -9.35 -9.04
CA PHE A 57 6.69 -10.44 -8.05
C PHE A 57 6.52 -11.83 -8.65
N MET A 58 5.66 -11.99 -9.66
CA MET A 58 5.42 -13.31 -10.27
C MET A 58 6.66 -13.95 -10.90
N PRO A 59 7.57 -13.19 -11.57
CA PRO A 59 8.79 -13.77 -12.13
C PRO A 59 9.83 -14.14 -11.08
N LEU A 60 9.69 -13.69 -9.82
CA LEU A 60 10.69 -13.91 -8.79
C LEU A 60 10.77 -15.37 -8.36
N GLN A 61 11.99 -15.85 -8.28
CA GLN A 61 12.34 -17.18 -7.77
C GLN A 61 13.35 -17.02 -6.63
N ASP A 62 13.27 -17.92 -5.67
CA ASP A 62 14.28 -18.06 -4.63
C ASP A 62 15.55 -18.75 -5.17
N ASN A 63 16.55 -18.91 -4.31
CA ASN A 63 17.81 -19.59 -4.68
C ASN A 63 17.59 -21.07 -5.08
N SER A 64 16.49 -21.67 -4.71
CA SER A 64 16.08 -23.03 -5.07
C SER A 64 15.19 -23.09 -6.31
N LYS A 65 15.06 -21.95 -7.03
CA LYS A 65 14.20 -21.79 -8.20
C LYS A 65 12.71 -21.99 -7.95
N ASN A 66 12.25 -21.89 -6.70
CA ASN A 66 10.83 -21.88 -6.37
C ASN A 66 10.27 -20.48 -6.51
N HIS A 67 9.08 -20.36 -7.10
CA HIS A 67 8.39 -19.07 -7.14
C HIS A 67 7.99 -18.62 -5.74
N ILE A 68 8.23 -17.35 -5.43
CA ILE A 68 7.87 -16.75 -4.14
C ILE A 68 6.36 -16.47 -4.02
N VAL A 69 5.68 -16.38 -5.16
CA VAL A 69 4.24 -16.15 -5.24
C VAL A 69 3.53 -17.48 -5.42
N THR A 70 2.61 -17.79 -4.54
CA THR A 70 1.70 -18.94 -4.63
C THR A 70 0.28 -18.46 -4.89
N VAL A 71 -0.46 -19.24 -5.70
CA VAL A 71 -1.86 -18.94 -6.03
C VAL A 71 -2.72 -20.07 -5.49
N GLN A 72 -3.69 -19.74 -4.63
CA GLN A 72 -4.64 -20.69 -4.07
C GLN A 72 -6.04 -20.10 -4.11
N ASN A 73 -7.00 -20.83 -4.67
CA ASN A 73 -8.41 -20.40 -4.73
C ASN A 73 -8.61 -18.94 -5.22
N ASN A 74 -7.90 -18.57 -6.29
CA ASN A 74 -7.90 -17.21 -6.84
C ASN A 74 -7.37 -16.11 -5.89
N ALA A 75 -6.68 -16.48 -4.82
CA ALA A 75 -5.96 -15.59 -3.92
C ALA A 75 -4.44 -15.75 -4.13
N TYR A 76 -3.72 -14.64 -4.01
CA TYR A 76 -2.27 -14.60 -4.17
C TYR A 76 -1.61 -14.52 -2.79
N PHE A 77 -0.52 -15.24 -2.62
CA PHE A 77 0.29 -15.25 -1.40
C PHE A 77 1.75 -15.05 -1.77
N VAL A 78 2.45 -14.18 -1.04
CA VAL A 78 3.90 -13.99 -1.14
C VAL A 78 4.53 -14.45 0.17
N TYR A 79 5.35 -15.49 0.13
CA TYR A 79 5.91 -16.13 1.32
C TYR A 79 4.88 -16.46 2.41
N GLY A 80 3.66 -16.83 2.02
CA GLY A 80 2.57 -17.14 2.95
C GLY A 80 1.73 -15.94 3.41
N TYR A 81 2.15 -14.71 3.11
CA TYR A 81 1.34 -13.52 3.38
C TYR A 81 0.30 -13.30 2.28
N PRO A 82 -0.96 -13.08 2.63
CA PRO A 82 -1.99 -12.80 1.64
C PRO A 82 -1.74 -11.44 0.96
N VAL A 83 -2.01 -11.40 -0.35
CA VAL A 83 -1.87 -10.19 -1.16
C VAL A 83 -3.24 -9.58 -1.41
N LEU A 84 -3.38 -8.30 -1.06
CA LEU A 84 -4.52 -7.47 -1.40
C LEU A 84 -4.16 -6.62 -2.61
N LEU A 85 -4.94 -6.72 -3.66
CA LEU A 85 -4.75 -5.92 -4.86
C LEU A 85 -5.49 -4.59 -4.72
N SER A 86 -4.80 -3.49 -5.00
CA SER A 86 -5.34 -2.14 -4.98
C SER A 86 -4.77 -1.32 -6.14
N ASP A 87 -5.64 -0.78 -6.97
CA ASP A 87 -5.24 0.06 -8.10
C ASP A 87 -4.77 1.47 -7.66
N TYR A 88 -4.94 1.80 -6.39
CA TYR A 88 -4.48 3.07 -5.81
C TYR A 88 -3.02 3.06 -5.37
N VAL A 89 -2.37 1.90 -5.34
CA VAL A 89 -0.93 1.80 -5.09
C VAL A 89 -0.19 2.07 -6.38
N ALA A 90 0.86 2.88 -6.30
CA ALA A 90 1.68 3.21 -7.47
C ALA A 90 2.34 1.96 -8.06
N ASP A 91 2.64 2.01 -9.36
CA ASP A 91 3.36 0.96 -10.05
C ASP A 91 4.75 0.76 -9.39
N HIS A 92 5.18 -0.48 -9.27
CA HIS A 92 6.45 -0.87 -8.68
C HIS A 92 6.60 -0.56 -7.18
N GLU A 93 5.48 -0.37 -6.48
CA GLU A 93 5.42 -0.22 -5.04
C GLU A 93 4.62 -1.33 -4.39
N ALA A 94 5.03 -1.72 -3.18
CA ALA A 94 4.32 -2.69 -2.37
C ALA A 94 4.44 -2.31 -0.88
N PHE A 95 3.37 -2.51 -0.16
CA PHE A 95 3.33 -2.33 1.29
C PHE A 95 3.11 -3.69 1.95
N LEU A 96 3.82 -3.94 3.03
CA LEU A 96 3.60 -5.10 3.90
C LEU A 96 3.36 -4.62 5.32
N GLY A 97 2.35 -5.11 5.99
CA GLY A 97 2.13 -4.79 7.40
C GLY A 97 0.75 -5.12 7.93
N ASP A 98 0.53 -4.77 9.19
CA ASP A 98 -0.75 -4.90 9.87
C ASP A 98 -1.61 -3.64 9.66
N PHE A 99 -2.45 -3.66 8.64
CA PHE A 99 -3.33 -2.54 8.31
C PHE A 99 -4.44 -2.28 9.34
N LYS A 100 -4.61 -3.15 10.36
CA LYS A 100 -5.47 -2.84 11.50
C LYS A 100 -4.93 -1.71 12.38
N LYS A 101 -3.64 -1.38 12.21
CA LYS A 101 -2.98 -0.26 12.89
C LYS A 101 -3.07 1.06 12.11
N VAL A 102 -3.87 1.09 11.05
CA VAL A 102 -4.20 2.32 10.33
C VAL A 102 -5.45 2.93 10.93
N CYS A 103 -5.33 4.18 11.34
CA CYS A 103 -6.46 4.98 11.81
C CYS A 103 -7.01 5.81 10.65
N ALA A 104 -8.32 5.72 10.46
CA ALA A 104 -9.06 6.58 9.55
C ALA A 104 -9.87 7.59 10.35
N ASN A 105 -9.79 8.85 9.99
CA ASN A 105 -10.56 9.93 10.61
C ASN A 105 -11.45 10.61 9.57
N LEU A 106 -12.72 10.71 9.89
CA LEU A 106 -13.69 11.48 9.13
C LEU A 106 -13.93 12.80 9.88
N ALA A 107 -13.24 13.85 9.45
CA ALA A 107 -13.28 15.15 10.11
C ALA A 107 -14.58 15.88 9.83
N GLU A 108 -15.16 15.72 8.64
CA GLU A 108 -16.47 16.26 8.27
C GLU A 108 -17.28 15.18 7.57
N ASN A 109 -18.47 14.89 8.11
CA ASN A 109 -19.39 13.94 7.50
C ASN A 109 -19.84 14.43 6.13
N ILE A 110 -20.22 13.50 5.26
CA ILE A 110 -20.79 13.83 3.95
C ILE A 110 -22.00 14.74 4.17
N GLY A 111 -21.83 16.00 3.82
CA GLY A 111 -22.86 17.03 3.90
C GLY A 111 -23.12 17.63 2.52
N VAL A 112 -24.38 17.93 2.23
CA VAL A 112 -24.75 18.69 1.04
C VAL A 112 -25.04 20.11 1.47
N LYS A 113 -24.26 21.06 0.93
CA LYS A 113 -24.53 22.50 1.10
C LYS A 113 -25.16 23.01 -0.18
N SER A 114 -26.24 23.77 -0.06
CA SER A 114 -26.90 24.44 -1.17
C SER A 114 -26.75 25.96 -1.06
N ALA A 115 -26.48 26.60 -2.16
CA ALA A 115 -26.49 28.05 -2.25
C ALA A 115 -27.26 28.48 -3.50
N TYR A 116 -28.08 29.52 -3.36
CA TYR A 116 -28.76 30.14 -4.48
C TYR A 116 -27.81 31.14 -5.16
N ASP A 117 -27.62 31.00 -6.45
CA ASP A 117 -26.82 31.89 -7.28
C ASP A 117 -27.76 32.85 -8.00
N ILE A 118 -27.69 34.11 -7.64
CA ILE A 118 -28.56 35.17 -8.18
C ILE A 118 -28.23 35.46 -9.66
N ASP A 119 -26.95 35.36 -10.04
CA ASP A 119 -26.49 35.72 -11.38
C ASP A 119 -26.99 34.69 -12.42
N THR A 120 -27.08 33.42 -12.03
CA THR A 120 -27.52 32.34 -12.93
C THR A 120 -28.96 31.89 -12.65
N ASN A 121 -29.61 32.47 -11.66
CA ASN A 121 -30.98 32.12 -11.19
C ASN A 121 -31.12 30.60 -10.96
N SER A 122 -30.09 29.98 -10.32
CA SER A 122 -30.03 28.54 -10.10
C SER A 122 -29.53 28.17 -8.70
N TYR A 123 -29.84 26.97 -8.22
CA TYR A 123 -29.28 26.43 -6.98
C TYR A 123 -28.02 25.62 -7.29
N LYS A 124 -26.93 25.96 -6.62
CA LYS A 124 -25.69 25.18 -6.61
C LYS A 124 -25.67 24.28 -5.40
N TYR A 125 -25.41 22.99 -5.64
CA TYR A 125 -25.26 21.97 -4.58
C TYR A 125 -23.82 21.52 -4.55
N SER A 126 -23.22 21.53 -3.35
CA SER A 126 -21.85 21.05 -3.12
C SER A 126 -21.88 19.95 -2.07
N GLY A 127 -21.36 18.78 -2.43
CA GLY A 127 -21.10 17.69 -1.49
C GLY A 127 -19.65 17.77 -1.00
N ILE A 128 -19.46 17.84 0.31
CA ILE A 128 -18.13 17.90 0.94
C ILE A 128 -18.04 16.77 1.97
N ALA A 129 -16.92 16.03 1.92
CA ALA A 129 -16.49 15.13 2.97
C ALA A 129 -15.00 15.30 3.20
N ILE A 130 -14.56 15.41 4.43
CA ILE A 130 -13.15 15.49 4.79
C ILE A 130 -12.76 14.20 5.50
N PHE A 131 -11.95 13.42 4.81
CA PHE A 131 -11.46 12.12 5.27
C PHE A 131 -9.94 12.08 5.14
N ASP A 132 -9.26 11.53 6.14
CA ASP A 132 -7.83 11.21 6.07
C ASP A 132 -7.54 9.91 6.80
N CYS A 133 -6.45 9.25 6.43
CA CYS A 133 -5.97 8.05 7.10
C CYS A 133 -4.46 8.11 7.27
N ALA A 134 -4.00 7.61 8.43
CA ALA A 134 -2.59 7.53 8.75
C ALA A 134 -2.30 6.26 9.56
N PRO A 135 -1.12 5.66 9.45
CA PRO A 135 -0.72 4.62 10.36
C PRO A 135 -0.57 5.21 11.77
N ALA A 136 -1.24 4.60 12.74
CA ALA A 136 -1.10 4.96 14.16
C ALA A 136 0.29 4.58 14.70
N ILE A 137 0.88 3.53 14.10
CA ILE A 137 2.21 3.04 14.41
C ILE A 137 2.96 2.87 13.11
N GLY A 138 3.97 3.71 12.87
CA GLY A 138 4.74 3.72 11.62
C GLY A 138 5.52 2.44 11.36
N GLU A 139 5.95 1.75 12.41
CA GLU A 139 6.70 0.49 12.34
C GLU A 139 5.83 -0.72 11.94
N ALA A 140 4.51 -0.59 12.04
CA ALA A 140 3.58 -1.68 11.70
C ALA A 140 3.43 -1.89 10.18
N ILE A 141 3.99 -0.99 9.37
CA ILE A 141 3.93 -1.06 7.91
C ILE A 141 5.32 -0.79 7.34
N VAL A 142 5.76 -1.66 6.45
CA VAL A 142 7.00 -1.52 5.69
C VAL A 142 6.70 -1.33 4.20
N LYS A 143 7.55 -0.58 3.51
CA LYS A 143 7.37 -0.22 2.10
C LYS A 143 8.50 -0.79 1.24
N LEU A 144 8.15 -1.36 0.10
CA LEU A 144 9.08 -1.70 -0.97
C LEU A 144 8.85 -0.73 -2.13
N VAL A 145 9.92 -0.14 -2.64
CA VAL A 145 9.88 0.71 -3.84
C VAL A 145 10.95 0.26 -4.80
N LYS A 146 10.55 0.02 -6.04
CA LYS A 146 11.49 -0.14 -7.14
C LYS A 146 11.50 1.17 -7.93
N ALA A 147 12.60 1.90 -7.89
CA ALA A 147 12.72 3.16 -8.60
C ALA A 147 12.56 2.91 -10.12
N THR A 148 11.63 3.65 -10.74
CA THR A 148 11.44 3.65 -12.19
C THR A 148 12.47 4.56 -12.88
N ALA A 149 12.70 4.33 -14.16
CA ALA A 149 13.62 5.11 -14.97
C ALA A 149 13.20 6.59 -15.08
#